data_1b6cbf62e9cd297dc25eb0f9c4f0c228
#
_entry.id   1b6cbf62e9cd297dc25eb0f9c4f0c228
#
_cell.length_a   1.000
_cell.length_b   1.000
_cell.length_c   1.000
_cell.angle_alpha   90.00
_cell.angle_beta   90.00
_cell.angle_gamma   90.00
#
_symmetry.space_group_name_H-M   'P 1'
#
loop_
_entity.id
_entity.type
_entity.pdbx_description
1 polymer ?
#
loop_
_entity_poly.entity_id
_entity_poly.type
_entity_poly.pdbx_seq_one_letter_code
_entity_poly.pdbx_strand_id
1 'polypeptide(L)'
;MSDDTVGFGVIGLGMGAGRARLATQTAGARLVAVADLDEERGRKASEEHGINWYDDYRRLLDREDIDVIMVMTPSGAHGDFTIEAAKAGKHVISTKPIDVSLERADDMITACREAGVILAVDFEARYMADNVRVKQAVDEGRLGKMVLGEARLKWYRGHDYYEGWHGTWKYDGGGSLINQSIHQIDMLVWLMG
;
A
#
# COMPACT_ATOMS: atom_id res chain seq x y z
N MET A 1 -13.51 11.13 26.69
CA MET A 1 -12.15 10.89 26.20
C MET A 1 -12.30 10.93 24.69
N SER A 2 -11.71 11.92 24.00
CA SER A 2 -11.66 11.93 22.54
C SER A 2 -10.91 10.67 22.14
N ASP A 3 -11.55 9.84 21.32
CA ASP A 3 -10.94 8.63 20.79
C ASP A 3 -9.97 9.10 19.69
N ASP A 4 -8.72 9.42 20.09
CA ASP A 4 -7.67 9.89 19.16
C ASP A 4 -7.16 8.75 18.25
N THR A 5 -8.00 7.75 17.98
CA THR A 5 -7.65 6.62 17.12
C THR A 5 -8.10 6.87 15.69
N VAL A 6 -7.19 6.64 14.74
CA VAL A 6 -7.47 6.73 13.29
C VAL A 6 -8.18 5.46 12.84
N GLY A 7 -9.33 5.60 12.20
CA GLY A 7 -10.11 4.50 11.65
C GLY A 7 -9.61 4.05 10.27
N PHE A 8 -9.32 2.77 10.13
CA PHE A 8 -8.81 2.19 8.88
C PHE A 8 -9.83 1.26 8.23
N GLY A 9 -10.01 1.43 6.90
CA GLY A 9 -10.65 0.47 6.01
C GLY A 9 -9.64 -0.17 5.07
N VAL A 10 -9.75 -1.47 4.80
CA VAL A 10 -8.83 -2.18 3.89
C VAL A 10 -9.59 -2.72 2.69
N ILE A 11 -9.15 -2.39 1.48
CA ILE A 11 -9.68 -2.90 0.20
C ILE A 11 -8.68 -3.91 -0.37
N GLY A 12 -9.10 -5.17 -0.50
CA GLY A 12 -8.28 -6.30 -0.97
C GLY A 12 -7.57 -7.02 0.17
N LEU A 13 -7.89 -8.28 0.38
CA LEU A 13 -7.41 -9.11 1.49
C LEU A 13 -6.37 -10.17 1.07
N GLY A 14 -5.84 -10.11 -0.12
CA GLY A 14 -4.69 -10.93 -0.48
C GLY A 14 -3.51 -10.61 0.46
N MET A 15 -2.65 -9.69 0.06
CA MET A 15 -1.63 -9.13 0.96
C MET A 15 -2.21 -8.22 2.05
N GLY A 16 -3.37 -7.62 1.80
CA GLY A 16 -4.05 -6.69 2.71
C GLY A 16 -4.47 -7.32 4.04
N ALA A 17 -4.63 -8.65 4.14
CA ALA A 17 -4.88 -9.33 5.41
C ALA A 17 -3.76 -9.06 6.44
N GLY A 18 -2.50 -8.99 5.99
CA GLY A 18 -1.38 -8.59 6.84
C GLY A 18 -1.48 -7.14 7.32
N ARG A 19 -1.93 -6.21 6.45
CA ARG A 19 -2.13 -4.80 6.80
C ARG A 19 -3.32 -4.61 7.74
N ALA A 20 -4.40 -5.34 7.54
CA ALA A 20 -5.55 -5.37 8.46
C ALA A 20 -5.11 -5.78 9.87
N ARG A 21 -4.32 -6.85 10.00
CA ARG A 21 -3.76 -7.28 11.29
C ARG A 21 -2.86 -6.20 11.90
N LEU A 22 -1.99 -5.55 11.13
CA LEU A 22 -1.14 -4.47 11.64
C LEU A 22 -1.97 -3.31 12.18
N ALA A 23 -3.07 -2.93 11.54
CA ALA A 23 -3.96 -1.88 12.03
C ALA A 23 -4.58 -2.21 13.39
N THR A 24 -4.84 -3.50 13.70
CA THR A 24 -5.31 -3.91 15.04
C THR A 24 -4.23 -3.91 16.10
N GLN A 25 -2.96 -3.93 15.73
CA GLN A 25 -1.82 -4.03 16.65
C GLN A 25 -1.09 -2.69 16.85
N THR A 26 -1.44 -1.69 16.05
CA THR A 26 -0.75 -0.38 16.07
C THR A 26 -1.47 0.57 17.02
N ALA A 27 -0.74 1.12 17.98
CA ALA A 27 -1.30 2.12 18.89
C ALA A 27 -1.77 3.36 18.11
N GLY A 28 -2.98 3.84 18.41
CA GLY A 28 -3.60 4.96 17.71
C GLY A 28 -4.26 4.57 16.37
N ALA A 29 -4.26 3.29 15.98
CA ALA A 29 -5.00 2.79 14.82
C ALA A 29 -6.15 1.88 15.25
N ARG A 30 -7.23 1.90 14.50
CA ARG A 30 -8.39 1.02 14.68
C ARG A 30 -8.82 0.47 13.32
N LEU A 31 -8.76 -0.84 13.15
CA LEU A 31 -9.37 -1.50 11.99
C LEU A 31 -10.89 -1.46 12.14
N VAL A 32 -11.57 -0.85 11.19
CA VAL A 32 -13.03 -0.63 11.23
C VAL A 32 -13.78 -1.65 10.40
N ALA A 33 -13.35 -1.84 9.16
CA ALA A 33 -13.97 -2.77 8.22
C ALA A 33 -13.01 -3.14 7.09
N VAL A 34 -13.35 -4.19 6.36
CA VAL A 34 -12.60 -4.66 5.18
C VAL A 34 -13.53 -4.89 4.00
N ALA A 35 -12.98 -4.83 2.78
CA ALA A 35 -13.69 -5.21 1.56
C ALA A 35 -12.83 -6.14 0.69
N ASP A 36 -13.42 -7.22 0.23
CA ASP A 36 -12.85 -8.15 -0.76
C ASP A 36 -13.96 -8.84 -1.52
N LEU A 37 -13.75 -9.11 -2.81
CA LEU A 37 -14.68 -9.87 -3.64
C LEU A 37 -14.71 -11.37 -3.29
N ASP A 38 -13.65 -11.86 -2.64
CA ASP A 38 -13.55 -13.22 -2.17
C ASP A 38 -14.24 -13.35 -0.79
N GLU A 39 -15.38 -14.02 -0.78
CA GLU A 39 -16.20 -14.20 0.40
C GLU A 39 -15.47 -14.96 1.52
N GLU A 40 -14.66 -15.98 1.18
CA GLU A 40 -13.93 -16.76 2.16
C GLU A 40 -12.90 -15.89 2.90
N ARG A 41 -12.12 -15.11 2.15
CA ARG A 41 -11.17 -14.15 2.73
C ARG A 41 -11.87 -13.08 3.57
N GLY A 42 -12.98 -12.55 3.06
CA GLY A 42 -13.77 -11.54 3.75
C GLY A 42 -14.33 -12.04 5.07
N ARG A 43 -14.98 -13.19 5.08
CA ARG A 43 -15.53 -13.82 6.31
C ARG A 43 -14.44 -14.14 7.32
N LYS A 44 -13.33 -14.73 6.86
CA LYS A 44 -12.19 -15.03 7.73
C LYS A 44 -11.66 -13.77 8.43
N ALA A 45 -11.47 -12.67 7.71
CA ALA A 45 -11.01 -11.42 8.32
C ALA A 45 -12.05 -10.83 9.29
N SER A 46 -13.33 -10.91 8.96
CA SER A 46 -14.44 -10.50 9.83
C SER A 46 -14.45 -11.26 11.15
N GLU A 47 -14.30 -12.58 11.12
CA GLU A 47 -14.27 -13.45 12.30
C GLU A 47 -12.99 -13.24 13.12
N GLU A 48 -11.82 -13.15 12.47
CA GLU A 48 -10.52 -12.98 13.14
C GLU A 48 -10.43 -11.66 13.92
N HIS A 49 -11.02 -10.59 13.36
CA HIS A 49 -10.86 -9.24 13.92
C HIS A 49 -12.13 -8.67 14.55
N GLY A 50 -13.27 -9.35 14.46
CA GLY A 50 -14.54 -8.87 15.01
C GLY A 50 -15.07 -7.61 14.31
N ILE A 51 -14.87 -7.50 12.99
CA ILE A 51 -15.21 -6.34 12.17
C ILE A 51 -16.16 -6.71 11.03
N ASN A 52 -16.74 -5.71 10.38
CA ASN A 52 -17.57 -5.94 9.19
C ASN A 52 -16.70 -6.21 7.96
N TRP A 53 -17.11 -7.19 7.16
CA TRP A 53 -16.66 -7.38 5.79
C TRP A 53 -17.76 -6.98 4.80
N TYR A 54 -17.35 -6.44 3.66
CA TYR A 54 -18.22 -6.09 2.54
C TYR A 54 -17.66 -6.66 1.23
N ASP A 55 -18.53 -7.06 0.34
CA ASP A 55 -18.20 -7.45 -1.05
C ASP A 55 -18.05 -6.21 -1.97
N ASP A 56 -18.67 -5.08 -1.59
CA ASP A 56 -18.53 -3.79 -2.27
C ASP A 56 -17.75 -2.80 -1.38
N TYR A 57 -16.55 -2.41 -1.83
CA TYR A 57 -15.68 -1.46 -1.13
C TYR A 57 -16.31 -0.08 -0.91
N ARG A 58 -17.31 0.32 -1.71
CA ARG A 58 -18.00 1.60 -1.54
C ARG A 58 -18.63 1.71 -0.18
N ARG A 59 -19.03 0.58 0.40
CA ARG A 59 -19.54 0.53 1.77
C ARG A 59 -18.51 1.00 2.81
N LEU A 60 -17.20 0.91 2.52
CA LEU A 60 -16.16 1.49 3.36
C LEU A 60 -16.10 3.00 3.19
N LEU A 61 -16.28 3.49 1.96
CA LEU A 61 -16.21 4.92 1.64
C LEU A 61 -17.34 5.70 2.29
N ASP A 62 -18.53 5.09 2.42
CA ASP A 62 -19.72 5.68 3.04
C ASP A 62 -19.64 5.78 4.58
N ARG A 63 -18.61 5.18 5.22
CA ARG A 63 -18.50 5.15 6.68
C ARG A 63 -17.78 6.38 7.22
N GLU A 64 -18.43 7.09 8.16
CA GLU A 64 -17.85 8.25 8.84
C GLU A 64 -16.72 7.89 9.82
N ASP A 65 -16.71 6.64 10.34
CA ASP A 65 -15.73 6.16 11.30
C ASP A 65 -14.48 5.54 10.64
N ILE A 66 -14.33 5.69 9.32
CA ILE A 66 -13.12 5.39 8.55
C ILE A 66 -12.49 6.70 8.10
N ASP A 67 -11.25 6.94 8.51
CA ASP A 67 -10.44 8.09 8.13
C ASP A 67 -9.52 7.77 6.96
N VAL A 68 -9.00 6.54 6.92
CA VAL A 68 -7.96 6.09 5.99
C VAL A 68 -8.41 4.82 5.27
N ILE A 69 -8.30 4.80 3.95
CA ILE A 69 -8.45 3.61 3.12
C ILE A 69 -7.08 3.06 2.74
N MET A 70 -6.82 1.80 3.05
CA MET A 70 -5.67 1.05 2.55
C MET A 70 -6.05 0.29 1.28
N VAL A 71 -5.47 0.66 0.15
CA VAL A 71 -5.70 0.02 -1.15
C VAL A 71 -4.65 -1.07 -1.35
N MET A 72 -5.08 -2.34 -1.27
CA MET A 72 -4.23 -3.55 -1.30
C MET A 72 -4.63 -4.48 -2.46
N THR A 73 -5.07 -3.91 -3.55
CA THR A 73 -5.56 -4.59 -4.76
C THR A 73 -4.40 -4.89 -5.73
N PRO A 74 -4.65 -5.55 -6.89
CA PRO A 74 -3.67 -5.65 -7.97
C PRO A 74 -3.22 -4.28 -8.45
N SER A 75 -1.93 -4.15 -8.82
CA SER A 75 -1.26 -2.86 -9.07
C SER A 75 -1.98 -1.95 -10.08
N GLY A 76 -2.47 -2.52 -11.19
CA GLY A 76 -3.18 -1.74 -12.22
C GLY A 76 -4.62 -1.34 -11.86
N ALA A 77 -5.04 -1.59 -10.63
CA ALA A 77 -6.34 -1.17 -10.10
C ALA A 77 -6.22 -0.09 -9.01
N HIS A 78 -5.00 0.23 -8.55
CA HIS A 78 -4.80 1.18 -7.45
C HIS A 78 -5.42 2.55 -7.74
N GLY A 79 -5.28 3.04 -8.98
CA GLY A 79 -5.82 4.34 -9.39
C GLY A 79 -7.31 4.47 -9.18
N ASP A 80 -8.09 3.47 -9.56
CA ASP A 80 -9.55 3.52 -9.46
C ASP A 80 -9.99 3.64 -8.00
N PHE A 81 -9.49 2.77 -7.11
CA PHE A 81 -9.84 2.77 -5.70
C PHE A 81 -9.35 4.03 -4.97
N THR A 82 -8.13 4.49 -5.30
CA THR A 82 -7.55 5.69 -4.68
C THR A 82 -8.35 6.94 -5.02
N ILE A 83 -8.71 7.12 -6.30
CA ILE A 83 -9.46 8.29 -6.77
C ILE A 83 -10.86 8.31 -6.15
N GLU A 84 -11.55 7.16 -6.06
CA GLU A 84 -12.86 7.10 -5.42
C GLU A 84 -12.77 7.36 -3.90
N ALA A 85 -11.76 6.82 -3.21
CA ALA A 85 -11.52 7.09 -1.79
C ALA A 85 -11.22 8.57 -1.53
N ALA A 86 -10.40 9.20 -2.37
CA ALA A 86 -10.10 10.63 -2.27
C ALA A 86 -11.36 11.48 -2.46
N LYS A 87 -12.21 11.18 -3.46
CA LYS A 87 -13.49 11.87 -3.68
C LYS A 87 -14.46 11.71 -2.51
N ALA A 88 -14.37 10.61 -1.77
CA ALA A 88 -15.13 10.39 -0.54
C ALA A 88 -14.50 11.07 0.70
N GLY A 89 -13.43 11.86 0.52
CA GLY A 89 -12.76 12.59 1.60
C GLY A 89 -11.89 11.72 2.50
N LYS A 90 -11.51 10.50 2.05
CA LYS A 90 -10.67 9.59 2.82
C LYS A 90 -9.20 9.78 2.48
N HIS A 91 -8.34 9.78 3.50
CA HIS A 91 -6.89 9.61 3.29
C HIS A 91 -6.61 8.23 2.69
N VAL A 92 -5.55 8.10 1.91
CA VAL A 92 -5.25 6.84 1.20
C VAL A 92 -3.83 6.38 1.47
N ILE A 93 -3.69 5.11 1.81
CA ILE A 93 -2.44 4.37 1.74
C ILE A 93 -2.58 3.36 0.61
N SER A 94 -1.92 3.62 -0.53
CA SER A 94 -1.86 2.66 -1.62
C SER A 94 -0.62 1.77 -1.46
N THR A 95 -0.76 0.47 -1.69
CA THR A 95 0.44 -0.38 -1.75
C THR A 95 1.27 -0.04 -3.00
N LYS A 96 2.52 -0.48 -2.99
CA LYS A 96 3.42 -0.31 -4.14
C LYS A 96 3.09 -1.30 -5.30
N PRO A 97 3.37 -0.93 -6.54
CA PRO A 97 3.73 0.42 -7.01
C PRO A 97 2.54 1.37 -6.85
N ILE A 98 2.75 2.67 -7.01
CA ILE A 98 1.63 3.63 -6.96
C ILE A 98 0.54 3.25 -7.96
N ASP A 99 0.92 2.96 -9.21
CA ASP A 99 0.10 2.37 -10.29
C ASP A 99 1.05 1.77 -11.34
N VAL A 100 0.53 1.15 -12.38
CA VAL A 100 1.29 0.63 -13.53
C VAL A 100 1.42 1.66 -14.66
N SER A 101 0.74 2.79 -14.57
CA SER A 101 0.73 3.89 -15.52
C SER A 101 1.09 5.21 -14.83
N LEU A 102 1.98 6.00 -15.45
CA LEU A 102 2.32 7.34 -14.94
C LEU A 102 1.13 8.28 -14.97
N GLU A 103 0.31 8.20 -16.03
CA GLU A 103 -0.92 9.00 -16.14
C GLU A 103 -1.87 8.72 -14.98
N ARG A 104 -2.08 7.43 -14.64
CA ARG A 104 -2.93 7.06 -13.50
C ARG A 104 -2.33 7.49 -12.16
N ALA A 105 -1.01 7.42 -12.02
CA ALA A 105 -0.33 7.93 -10.82
C ALA A 105 -0.54 9.45 -10.67
N ASP A 106 -0.46 10.22 -11.75
CA ASP A 106 -0.73 11.66 -11.75
C ASP A 106 -2.20 11.97 -11.42
N ASP A 107 -3.15 11.17 -11.93
CA ASP A 107 -4.57 11.26 -11.60
C ASP A 107 -4.81 11.04 -10.09
N MET A 108 -4.18 10.01 -9.49
CA MET A 108 -4.27 9.72 -8.05
C MET A 108 -3.76 10.89 -7.21
N ILE A 109 -2.58 11.41 -7.55
CA ILE A 109 -1.96 12.55 -6.86
C ILE A 109 -2.86 13.79 -6.97
N THR A 110 -3.40 14.03 -8.16
CA THR A 110 -4.28 15.18 -8.41
C THR A 110 -5.58 15.06 -7.65
N ALA A 111 -6.26 13.91 -7.69
CA ALA A 111 -7.50 13.68 -6.96
C ALA A 111 -7.34 13.86 -5.45
N CYS A 112 -6.25 13.31 -4.86
CA CYS A 112 -5.99 13.46 -3.44
C CYS A 112 -5.69 14.93 -3.07
N ARG A 113 -4.92 15.64 -3.90
CA ARG A 113 -4.62 17.06 -3.68
C ARG A 113 -5.87 17.92 -3.77
N GLU A 114 -6.73 17.71 -4.75
CA GLU A 114 -7.98 18.46 -4.93
C GLU A 114 -8.99 18.19 -3.81
N ALA A 115 -9.03 16.96 -3.30
CA ALA A 115 -9.85 16.60 -2.15
C ALA A 115 -9.27 17.05 -0.79
N GLY A 116 -8.02 17.54 -0.75
CA GLY A 116 -7.36 17.92 0.49
C GLY A 116 -7.00 16.73 1.39
N VAL A 117 -6.85 15.53 0.82
CA VAL A 117 -6.51 14.30 1.54
C VAL A 117 -5.07 13.87 1.28
N ILE A 118 -4.52 13.06 2.18
CA ILE A 118 -3.16 12.54 2.08
C ILE A 118 -3.17 11.29 1.20
N LEU A 119 -2.24 11.20 0.25
CA LEU A 119 -1.87 9.97 -0.44
C LEU A 119 -0.48 9.54 0.03
N ALA A 120 -0.38 8.35 0.56
CA ALA A 120 0.88 7.69 0.89
C ALA A 120 1.02 6.39 0.06
N VAL A 121 2.25 6.09 -0.37
CA VAL A 121 2.58 4.81 -0.99
C VAL A 121 3.35 3.96 0.02
N ASP A 122 2.91 2.71 0.21
CA ASP A 122 3.46 1.80 1.22
C ASP A 122 4.81 1.23 0.77
N PHE A 123 5.88 1.99 1.04
CA PHE A 123 7.27 1.55 0.93
C PHE A 123 7.82 1.23 2.32
N GLU A 124 7.33 0.18 2.93
CA GLU A 124 7.60 -0.22 4.32
C GLU A 124 9.08 -0.40 4.63
N ALA A 125 9.90 -0.73 3.62
CA ALA A 125 11.35 -0.89 3.80
C ALA A 125 12.03 0.35 4.36
N ARG A 126 11.53 1.56 4.07
CA ARG A 126 12.07 2.82 4.60
C ARG A 126 11.90 2.96 6.12
N TYR A 127 10.97 2.23 6.72
CA TYR A 127 10.65 2.29 8.14
C TYR A 127 11.28 1.13 8.94
N MET A 128 11.95 0.19 8.29
CA MET A 128 12.67 -0.88 8.97
C MET A 128 13.87 -0.30 9.74
N ALA A 129 14.04 -0.71 11.00
CA ALA A 129 15.04 -0.12 11.90
C ALA A 129 16.47 -0.14 11.32
N ASP A 130 16.84 -1.22 10.63
CA ASP A 130 18.17 -1.33 10.04
C ASP A 130 18.35 -0.37 8.86
N ASN A 131 17.33 -0.21 8.00
CA ASN A 131 17.37 0.72 6.88
C ASN A 131 17.39 2.18 7.35
N VAL A 132 16.65 2.52 8.41
CA VAL A 132 16.70 3.84 9.05
C VAL A 132 18.11 4.12 9.56
N ARG A 133 18.77 3.16 10.21
CA ARG A 133 20.17 3.32 10.68
C ARG A 133 21.15 3.53 9.54
N VAL A 134 21.00 2.79 8.43
CA VAL A 134 21.83 2.99 7.23
C VAL A 134 21.62 4.39 6.67
N LYS A 135 20.35 4.84 6.54
CA LYS A 135 20.04 6.19 6.05
C LYS A 135 20.67 7.27 6.95
N GLN A 136 20.55 7.13 8.26
CA GLN A 136 21.19 8.06 9.21
C GLN A 136 22.71 8.12 9.01
N ALA A 137 23.38 6.97 8.83
CA ALA A 137 24.83 6.94 8.59
C ALA A 137 25.23 7.63 7.27
N VAL A 138 24.37 7.51 6.23
CA VAL A 138 24.55 8.23 4.96
C VAL A 138 24.41 9.73 5.18
N ASP A 139 23.31 10.16 5.83
CA ASP A 139 23.01 11.58 6.05
C ASP A 139 24.03 12.28 6.95
N GLU A 140 24.59 11.56 7.92
CA GLU A 140 25.69 12.01 8.76
C GLU A 140 27.06 12.05 8.05
N GLY A 141 27.11 11.63 6.77
CA GLY A 141 28.35 11.59 5.98
C GLY A 141 29.33 10.50 6.41
N ARG A 142 28.92 9.54 7.25
CA ARG A 142 29.80 8.47 7.79
C ARG A 142 30.39 7.54 6.71
N LEU A 143 29.70 7.43 5.57
CA LEU A 143 30.17 6.65 4.42
C LEU A 143 30.94 7.51 3.39
N GLY A 144 31.12 8.79 3.66
CA GLY A 144 31.75 9.72 2.73
C GLY A 144 30.92 9.97 1.47
N LYS A 145 31.57 10.33 0.37
CA LYS A 145 30.90 10.56 -0.90
C LYS A 145 30.44 9.22 -1.49
N MET A 146 29.14 9.07 -1.66
CA MET A 146 28.55 7.91 -2.33
C MET A 146 28.96 7.92 -3.81
N VAL A 147 29.58 6.84 -4.27
CA VAL A 147 30.13 6.73 -5.64
C VAL A 147 29.31 5.76 -6.48
N LEU A 148 28.87 4.67 -5.88
CA LEU A 148 28.11 3.61 -6.56
C LEU A 148 27.11 3.01 -5.58
N GLY A 149 25.88 2.80 -6.04
CA GLY A 149 24.86 2.00 -5.39
C GLY A 149 24.43 0.87 -6.32
N GLU A 150 24.32 -0.33 -5.82
CA GLU A 150 23.88 -1.50 -6.58
C GLU A 150 22.84 -2.28 -5.77
N ALA A 151 21.75 -2.68 -6.42
CA ALA A 151 20.79 -3.62 -5.87
C ALA A 151 20.64 -4.83 -6.78
N ARG A 152 20.66 -6.03 -6.20
CA ARG A 152 20.51 -7.28 -6.93
C ARG A 152 19.34 -8.07 -6.38
N LEU A 153 18.31 -8.27 -7.22
CA LEU A 153 17.16 -9.10 -6.91
C LEU A 153 17.23 -10.42 -7.68
N LYS A 154 17.28 -11.53 -6.95
CA LYS A 154 17.32 -12.87 -7.53
C LYS A 154 16.30 -13.74 -6.81
N TRP A 155 15.03 -13.58 -7.14
CA TRP A 155 13.93 -14.36 -6.60
C TRP A 155 13.36 -15.29 -7.66
N TYR A 156 13.25 -16.56 -7.33
CA TYR A 156 12.52 -17.52 -8.14
C TYR A 156 11.02 -17.38 -7.90
N ARG A 157 10.24 -17.48 -8.99
CA ARG A 157 8.78 -17.63 -8.96
C ARG A 157 8.38 -18.80 -9.84
N GLY A 158 7.57 -19.71 -9.30
CA GLY A 158 6.99 -20.82 -10.04
C GLY A 158 5.92 -20.35 -11.01
N HIS A 159 5.41 -21.25 -11.85
CA HIS A 159 4.37 -20.94 -12.81
C HIS A 159 3.06 -20.53 -12.11
N ASP A 160 2.74 -21.15 -10.97
CA ASP A 160 1.60 -20.83 -10.11
C ASP A 160 1.48 -19.36 -9.75
N TYR A 161 2.64 -18.69 -9.57
CA TYR A 161 2.67 -17.24 -9.31
C TYR A 161 2.05 -16.42 -10.44
N TYR A 162 2.11 -16.91 -11.67
CA TYR A 162 1.66 -16.21 -12.89
C TYR A 162 0.27 -16.65 -13.36
N GLU A 163 -0.43 -17.53 -12.64
CA GLU A 163 -1.77 -17.98 -12.99
C GLU A 163 -2.86 -16.90 -12.78
N GLY A 164 -2.57 -15.89 -11.96
CA GLY A 164 -3.47 -14.78 -11.68
C GLY A 164 -3.18 -13.53 -12.50
N TRP A 165 -3.13 -12.40 -11.83
CA TRP A 165 -2.88 -11.09 -12.45
C TRP A 165 -1.40 -10.78 -12.69
N HIS A 166 -0.51 -11.49 -11.99
CA HIS A 166 0.94 -11.31 -12.15
C HIS A 166 1.39 -11.66 -13.59
N GLY A 167 2.36 -10.91 -14.10
CA GLY A 167 2.86 -11.05 -15.46
C GLY A 167 1.92 -10.48 -16.54
N THR A 168 0.78 -9.92 -16.20
CA THR A 168 -0.10 -9.24 -17.17
C THR A 168 0.25 -7.76 -17.27
N TRP A 169 0.28 -7.21 -18.49
CA TRP A 169 0.53 -5.78 -18.68
C TRP A 169 -0.48 -4.89 -17.97
N LYS A 170 -1.72 -5.33 -17.90
CA LYS A 170 -2.83 -4.55 -17.33
C LYS A 170 -2.70 -4.37 -15.81
N TYR A 171 -2.29 -5.40 -15.08
CA TYR A 171 -2.33 -5.38 -13.62
C TYR A 171 -0.96 -5.46 -12.94
N ASP A 172 0.06 -6.00 -13.63
CA ASP A 172 1.42 -6.12 -13.10
C ASP A 172 2.39 -5.10 -13.74
N GLY A 173 2.02 -4.58 -14.91
CA GLY A 173 2.79 -3.56 -15.63
C GLY A 173 4.14 -4.08 -16.10
N GLY A 174 5.23 -3.51 -15.60
CA GLY A 174 6.62 -3.82 -15.99
C GLY A 174 7.21 -5.06 -15.32
N GLY A 175 6.41 -5.96 -14.77
CA GLY A 175 6.85 -7.23 -14.17
C GLY A 175 7.83 -7.01 -13.01
N SER A 176 8.99 -7.67 -13.05
CA SER A 176 9.90 -7.67 -11.90
C SER A 176 10.42 -6.28 -11.53
N LEU A 177 10.57 -5.34 -12.46
CA LEU A 177 11.02 -3.98 -12.14
C LEU A 177 9.96 -3.19 -11.37
N ILE A 178 8.71 -3.25 -11.82
CA ILE A 178 7.62 -2.48 -11.21
C ILE A 178 7.07 -3.18 -9.97
N ASN A 179 7.00 -4.50 -9.95
CA ASN A 179 6.35 -5.22 -8.86
C ASN A 179 7.34 -5.61 -7.75
N GLN A 180 8.36 -6.42 -8.04
CA GLN A 180 9.27 -6.91 -7.00
C GLN A 180 10.44 -5.96 -6.73
N SER A 181 11.12 -5.51 -7.78
CA SER A 181 12.35 -4.71 -7.66
C SER A 181 12.08 -3.25 -7.28
N ILE A 182 10.82 -2.80 -7.30
CA ILE A 182 10.48 -1.42 -6.95
C ILE A 182 10.93 -1.06 -5.53
N HIS A 183 10.91 -2.00 -4.59
CA HIS A 183 11.45 -1.79 -3.25
C HIS A 183 12.95 -1.48 -3.26
N GLN A 184 13.73 -2.21 -4.09
CA GLN A 184 15.18 -1.99 -4.21
C GLN A 184 15.49 -0.71 -4.96
N ILE A 185 14.69 -0.37 -5.97
CA ILE A 185 14.80 0.91 -6.70
C ILE A 185 14.53 2.06 -5.74
N ASP A 186 13.45 1.97 -4.97
CA ASP A 186 13.09 2.96 -3.96
C ASP A 186 14.20 3.14 -2.91
N MET A 187 14.74 2.05 -2.40
CA MET A 187 15.85 2.08 -1.43
C MET A 187 17.12 2.69 -2.01
N LEU A 188 17.46 2.40 -3.28
CA LEU A 188 18.60 3.03 -3.94
C LEU A 188 18.41 4.55 -4.06
N VAL A 189 17.26 5.00 -4.53
CA VAL A 189 16.96 6.43 -4.66
C VAL A 189 16.98 7.09 -3.29
N TRP A 190 16.39 6.47 -2.27
CA TRP A 190 16.34 7.02 -0.92
C TRP A 190 17.69 7.12 -0.24
N LEU A 191 18.59 6.16 -0.48
CA LEU A 191 19.93 6.16 0.13
C LEU A 191 20.95 7.02 -0.64
N MET A 192 20.83 7.05 -1.97
CA MET A 192 21.81 7.73 -2.82
C MET A 192 21.52 9.22 -3.04
N GLY A 193 20.27 9.67 -2.86
CA GLY A 193 19.79 11.04 -3.03
C GLY A 193 19.12 11.23 -4.38
#